data_187e6cd53d6f94c0932b332499cb2ea1
#
_entry.id   187e6cd53d6f94c0932b332499cb2ea1
#
_cell.length_a   1.000
_cell.length_b   1.000
_cell.length_c   1.000
_cell.angle_alpha   90.00
_cell.angle_beta   90.00
_cell.angle_gamma   90.00
#
_symmetry.space_group_name_H-M   'P 1'
#
loop_
_entity.id
_entity.type
_entity.pdbx_description
1 polymer ?
#
loop_
_entity_poly.entity_id
_entity_poly.type
_entity_poly.pdbx_seq_one_letter_code
_entity_poly.pdbx_strand_id
1 'polypeptide(L)'
;MRELCLSLLMMTCTSMSAAERPTFQTLRYNEDWSFLHDPSRRTDWLDPLKFIPLDGTNVYVSFGGEARLKYERYDEPVLNQKPADKDGFLLQRYLLHADVQLGSHFRAFGQLQSSLEDFRNGGPRPTDRDDLDLHQAFFDASTSWHEADEMTLRAGRQEMAYGSQRLISVRESPNNRLAFDAVRVLTRFGEWRADVWLGQPVEIDTGVFDDQRIDETTFWGGYVTGPLPFIPGLNADFYYLGLSRENARFARGTADEVRHSLGARLFGKHGALDWNFEFVGQFGSFGNDDILAWTAASDTGWTFADVSAKPRAFLRADIASGDHGGSSLGTFNPLFPRGAYFNEASLIGPQNLMDLQPGVDFMLTKSLKLTTSCDFVWRESLDDGVYGVALNLQVPPGASRARYVGTFPGASLAWQVGRHLNLTLNYVAYLFGNFVTESLPTQRNGNYVSAVATFRF
;
A
#
# COMPACT_ATOMS: atom_id res chain seq x y z
N MET A 1 17.03 60.22 -43.56
CA MET A 1 17.64 59.51 -42.40
C MET A 1 16.87 58.23 -42.20
N ARG A 2 17.51 57.15 -42.58
CA ARG A 2 16.91 55.79 -42.55
C ARG A 2 17.32 55.12 -41.24
N GLU A 3 16.37 54.78 -40.40
CA GLU A 3 16.62 53.93 -39.25
C GLU A 3 16.52 52.46 -39.69
N LEU A 4 17.61 51.69 -39.48
CA LEU A 4 17.65 50.26 -39.64
C LEU A 4 17.09 49.62 -38.38
N CYS A 5 15.95 48.94 -38.47
CA CYS A 5 15.47 48.00 -37.44
C CYS A 5 16.20 46.65 -37.62
N LEU A 6 17.12 46.33 -36.71
CA LEU A 6 17.72 45.00 -36.60
C LEU A 6 16.77 44.10 -35.77
N SER A 7 16.05 43.22 -36.42
CA SER A 7 15.26 42.20 -35.77
C SER A 7 16.19 41.07 -35.27
N LEU A 8 16.43 41.00 -33.97
CA LEU A 8 17.14 39.93 -33.31
C LEU A 8 16.17 38.75 -33.14
N LEU A 9 16.33 37.75 -34.00
CA LEU A 9 15.62 36.49 -33.92
C LEU A 9 16.22 35.70 -32.73
N MET A 10 15.61 35.77 -31.53
CA MET A 10 15.92 34.87 -30.43
C MET A 10 15.37 33.50 -30.79
N MET A 11 16.23 32.62 -31.26
CA MET A 11 15.99 31.17 -31.21
C MET A 11 15.92 30.75 -29.74
N THR A 12 14.71 30.62 -29.23
CA THR A 12 14.48 29.87 -27.98
C THR A 12 14.77 28.41 -28.26
N CYS A 13 15.98 28.01 -27.91
CA CYS A 13 16.32 26.60 -27.80
C CYS A 13 15.48 26.06 -26.64
N THR A 14 14.31 25.51 -26.91
CA THR A 14 13.60 24.65 -25.94
C THR A 14 14.50 23.46 -25.68
N SER A 15 15.25 23.51 -24.59
CA SER A 15 15.92 22.34 -24.05
C SER A 15 14.82 21.31 -23.76
N MET A 16 14.71 20.28 -24.61
CA MET A 16 13.95 19.09 -24.24
C MET A 16 14.54 18.63 -22.91
N SER A 17 13.75 18.72 -21.85
CA SER A 17 14.10 18.19 -20.54
C SER A 17 14.45 16.71 -20.77
N ALA A 18 15.69 16.34 -20.51
CA ALA A 18 16.07 14.92 -20.53
C ALA A 18 15.14 14.20 -19.56
N ALA A 19 14.35 13.24 -20.05
CA ALA A 19 13.44 12.50 -19.22
C ALA A 19 14.19 12.01 -18.00
N GLU A 20 13.72 12.38 -16.82
CA GLU A 20 14.36 12.05 -15.56
C GLU A 20 14.29 10.54 -15.37
N ARG A 21 15.36 9.92 -14.91
CA ARG A 21 15.42 8.47 -14.67
C ARG A 21 14.36 8.08 -13.63
N PRO A 22 13.49 7.08 -13.89
CA PRO A 22 12.44 6.69 -12.97
C PRO A 22 13.02 6.20 -11.64
N THR A 23 12.36 6.54 -10.54
CA THR A 23 12.55 5.86 -9.25
C THR A 23 11.90 4.48 -9.29
N PHE A 24 12.43 3.52 -8.53
CA PHE A 24 11.77 2.22 -8.40
C PHE A 24 10.39 2.37 -7.75
N GLN A 25 9.36 1.89 -8.46
CA GLN A 25 7.96 1.99 -8.06
C GLN A 25 7.54 0.79 -7.22
N THR A 26 6.51 0.95 -6.38
CA THR A 26 5.87 -0.19 -5.70
C THR A 26 5.27 -1.15 -6.72
N LEU A 27 4.55 -0.62 -7.71
CA LEU A 27 4.05 -1.37 -8.87
C LEU A 27 5.10 -1.29 -9.98
N ARG A 28 5.97 -2.30 -10.06
CA ARG A 28 7.14 -2.31 -10.96
C ARG A 28 6.76 -2.15 -12.43
N TYR A 29 5.58 -2.56 -12.82
CA TYR A 29 5.06 -2.37 -14.17
C TYR A 29 4.73 -0.90 -14.54
N ASN A 30 4.79 0.03 -13.59
CA ASN A 30 4.65 1.46 -13.87
C ASN A 30 5.99 2.14 -14.21
N GLU A 31 7.09 1.39 -14.25
CA GLU A 31 8.41 1.92 -14.61
C GLU A 31 8.59 1.94 -16.14
N ASP A 32 8.92 3.09 -16.69
CA ASP A 32 9.26 3.23 -18.11
C ASP A 32 10.78 3.35 -18.28
N TRP A 33 11.36 2.35 -18.94
CA TRP A 33 12.79 2.27 -19.23
C TRP A 33 13.11 2.53 -20.72
N SER A 34 12.13 2.93 -21.52
CA SER A 34 12.27 3.16 -22.95
C SER A 34 13.36 4.18 -23.32
N PHE A 35 13.64 5.16 -22.45
CA PHE A 35 14.69 6.16 -22.65
C PHE A 35 16.11 5.57 -22.77
N LEU A 36 16.32 4.33 -22.30
CA LEU A 36 17.60 3.62 -22.39
C LEU A 36 17.87 3.03 -23.78
N HIS A 37 16.95 3.24 -24.77
CA HIS A 37 17.25 3.00 -26.17
C HIS A 37 18.47 3.81 -26.63
N ASP A 38 18.70 4.99 -26.04
CA ASP A 38 19.90 5.79 -26.21
C ASP A 38 21.02 5.30 -25.29
N PRO A 39 22.11 4.70 -25.83
CA PRO A 39 23.21 4.20 -25.00
C PRO A 39 23.90 5.29 -24.17
N SER A 40 23.88 6.55 -24.59
CA SER A 40 24.49 7.66 -23.85
C SER A 40 23.79 7.95 -22.52
N ARG A 41 22.55 7.49 -22.36
CA ARG A 41 21.75 7.62 -21.15
C ARG A 41 21.92 6.47 -20.15
N ARG A 42 22.68 5.45 -20.51
CA ARG A 42 23.03 4.31 -19.65
C ARG A 42 24.16 4.71 -18.71
N THR A 43 23.79 5.01 -17.47
CA THR A 43 24.70 5.50 -16.43
C THR A 43 24.80 4.58 -15.23
N ASP A 44 24.03 3.50 -15.22
CA ASP A 44 23.97 2.50 -14.17
C ASP A 44 24.43 1.14 -14.71
N TRP A 45 25.12 0.36 -13.89
CA TRP A 45 25.67 -0.94 -14.30
C TRP A 45 24.61 -1.99 -14.62
N LEU A 46 23.35 -1.79 -14.14
CA LEU A 46 22.20 -2.65 -14.43
C LEU A 46 21.36 -2.16 -15.63
N ASP A 47 21.66 -0.98 -16.20
CA ASP A 47 20.93 -0.46 -17.36
C ASP A 47 20.90 -1.39 -18.58
N PRO A 48 21.93 -2.22 -18.84
CA PRO A 48 21.83 -3.19 -19.93
C PRO A 48 20.69 -4.21 -19.79
N LEU A 49 20.23 -4.49 -18.55
CA LEU A 49 19.09 -5.37 -18.30
C LEU A 49 17.74 -4.65 -18.45
N LYS A 50 17.74 -3.30 -18.42
CA LYS A 50 16.51 -2.49 -18.46
C LYS A 50 16.01 -2.20 -19.87
N PHE A 51 16.85 -2.34 -20.86
CA PHE A 51 16.48 -2.16 -22.25
C PHE A 51 17.29 -3.10 -23.13
N ILE A 52 16.69 -4.23 -23.50
CA ILE A 52 17.24 -5.22 -24.41
C ILE A 52 16.37 -5.20 -25.68
N PRO A 53 16.81 -4.57 -26.77
CA PRO A 53 16.03 -4.52 -28.00
C PRO A 53 15.88 -5.92 -28.59
N LEU A 54 14.67 -6.28 -29.01
CA LEU A 54 14.35 -7.51 -29.72
C LEU A 54 14.18 -7.23 -31.22
N ASP A 55 13.47 -6.13 -31.57
CA ASP A 55 13.28 -5.67 -32.93
C ASP A 55 13.09 -4.15 -32.96
N GLY A 56 14.02 -3.43 -33.58
CA GLY A 56 14.02 -1.97 -33.59
C GLY A 56 14.10 -1.35 -32.20
N THR A 57 13.44 -0.21 -32.01
CA THR A 57 13.41 0.53 -30.73
C THR A 57 12.12 0.33 -29.94
N ASN A 58 11.07 -0.20 -30.57
CA ASN A 58 9.74 -0.30 -30.01
C ASN A 58 9.39 -1.71 -29.51
N VAL A 59 10.26 -2.70 -29.80
CA VAL A 59 10.12 -4.07 -29.28
C VAL A 59 11.34 -4.38 -28.44
N TYR A 60 11.13 -4.44 -27.13
CA TYR A 60 12.22 -4.67 -26.18
C TYR A 60 11.73 -5.41 -24.94
N VAL A 61 12.65 -5.99 -24.19
CA VAL A 61 12.40 -6.55 -22.87
C VAL A 61 13.19 -5.79 -21.81
N SER A 62 12.54 -5.56 -20.67
CA SER A 62 13.14 -5.01 -19.46
C SER A 62 13.08 -6.03 -18.34
N PHE A 63 14.20 -6.34 -17.70
CA PHE A 63 14.27 -7.15 -16.50
C PHE A 63 14.42 -6.27 -15.25
N GLY A 64 13.82 -6.71 -14.15
CA GLY A 64 14.01 -6.08 -12.87
C GLY A 64 13.64 -7.01 -11.73
N GLY A 65 13.97 -6.59 -10.52
CA GLY A 65 13.73 -7.43 -9.37
C GLY A 65 13.92 -6.70 -8.04
N GLU A 66 13.65 -7.47 -6.98
CA GLU A 66 13.85 -7.07 -5.59
C GLU A 66 14.42 -8.25 -4.81
N ALA A 67 15.37 -7.99 -3.91
CA ALA A 67 15.75 -8.86 -2.83
C ALA A 67 15.58 -8.10 -1.51
N ARG A 68 14.70 -8.62 -0.62
CA ARG A 68 14.42 -8.03 0.69
C ARG A 68 14.76 -9.04 1.78
N LEU A 69 15.55 -8.59 2.75
CA LEU A 69 15.79 -9.31 4.00
C LEU A 69 15.18 -8.47 5.12
N LYS A 70 14.34 -9.07 5.96
CA LYS A 70 13.70 -8.41 7.09
C LYS A 70 13.83 -9.28 8.33
N TYR A 71 14.58 -8.80 9.32
CA TYR A 71 14.60 -9.38 10.65
C TYR A 71 13.52 -8.73 11.50
N GLU A 72 12.74 -9.52 12.22
CA GLU A 72 11.70 -9.05 13.16
C GLU A 72 11.84 -9.74 14.51
N ARG A 73 11.51 -8.99 15.56
CA ARG A 73 11.49 -9.49 16.93
C ARG A 73 10.38 -8.85 17.74
N TYR A 74 9.64 -9.69 18.47
CA TYR A 74 8.69 -9.28 19.50
C TYR A 74 9.17 -9.84 20.84
N ASP A 75 9.44 -9.00 21.83
CA ASP A 75 9.93 -9.45 23.14
C ASP A 75 8.83 -10.04 24.04
N GLU A 76 7.56 -9.72 23.78
CA GLU A 76 6.39 -10.33 24.41
C GLU A 76 5.36 -10.78 23.36
N PRO A 77 4.53 -11.82 23.66
CA PRO A 77 3.44 -12.22 22.77
C PRO A 77 2.48 -11.07 22.54
N VAL A 78 1.90 -11.00 21.34
CA VAL A 78 0.99 -9.93 20.96
C VAL A 78 -0.40 -10.49 20.74
N LEU A 79 -1.41 -9.96 21.48
CA LEU A 79 -2.84 -10.20 21.27
C LEU A 79 -3.18 -11.67 20.98
N ASN A 80 -2.86 -12.57 21.92
CA ASN A 80 -3.03 -14.03 21.81
C ASN A 80 -2.12 -14.76 20.81
N GLN A 81 -1.18 -14.12 20.16
CA GLN A 81 -0.20 -14.82 19.34
C GLN A 81 0.78 -15.58 20.23
N LYS A 82 0.82 -16.90 20.08
CA LYS A 82 1.74 -17.78 20.82
C LYS A 82 2.35 -18.78 19.84
N PRO A 83 3.61 -19.17 20.04
CA PRO A 83 4.58 -18.67 21.02
C PRO A 83 5.12 -17.26 20.69
N ALA A 84 5.79 -16.61 21.66
CA ALA A 84 6.47 -15.34 21.43
C ALA A 84 7.72 -15.53 20.58
N ASP A 85 7.98 -14.60 19.66
CA ASP A 85 9.17 -14.59 18.79
C ASP A 85 10.32 -13.78 19.44
N LYS A 86 10.68 -14.15 20.69
CA LYS A 86 11.67 -13.41 21.49
C LYS A 86 13.09 -13.45 20.94
N ASP A 87 13.42 -14.51 20.20
CA ASP A 87 14.73 -14.65 19.54
C ASP A 87 14.75 -13.99 18.17
N GLY A 88 13.56 -13.60 17.67
CA GLY A 88 13.35 -13.03 16.36
C GLY A 88 13.34 -14.06 15.24
N PHE A 89 12.93 -13.61 14.07
CA PHE A 89 12.84 -14.43 12.85
C PHE A 89 13.27 -13.62 11.64
N LEU A 90 13.62 -14.31 10.56
CA LEU A 90 14.08 -13.73 9.31
C LEU A 90 13.04 -13.98 8.20
N LEU A 91 12.65 -12.91 7.53
CA LEU A 91 11.84 -12.96 6.33
C LEU A 91 12.72 -12.60 5.13
N GLN A 92 12.61 -13.39 4.06
CA GLN A 92 13.33 -13.20 2.82
C GLN A 92 12.33 -13.14 1.69
N ARG A 93 12.37 -12.10 0.84
CA ARG A 93 11.53 -11.98 -0.35
C ARG A 93 12.38 -11.69 -1.56
N TYR A 94 12.15 -12.47 -2.60
CA TYR A 94 12.80 -12.32 -3.90
C TYR A 94 11.73 -12.15 -4.98
N LEU A 95 11.81 -11.07 -5.75
CA LEU A 95 10.96 -10.79 -6.89
C LEU A 95 11.83 -10.68 -8.13
N LEU A 96 11.44 -11.31 -9.22
CA LEU A 96 12.09 -11.19 -10.52
C LEU A 96 11.02 -11.01 -11.60
N HIS A 97 11.12 -9.95 -12.39
CA HIS A 97 10.16 -9.69 -13.46
C HIS A 97 10.81 -9.48 -14.81
N ALA A 98 10.03 -9.81 -15.83
CA ALA A 98 10.27 -9.45 -17.22
C ALA A 98 9.07 -8.64 -17.72
N ASP A 99 9.36 -7.53 -18.40
CA ASP A 99 8.40 -6.62 -19.00
C ASP A 99 8.71 -6.53 -20.50
N VAL A 100 7.85 -7.09 -21.33
CA VAL A 100 8.01 -7.19 -22.78
C VAL A 100 7.11 -6.17 -23.46
N GLN A 101 7.71 -5.14 -24.05
CA GLN A 101 7.01 -4.15 -24.85
C GLN A 101 6.96 -4.62 -26.32
N LEU A 102 5.76 -4.73 -26.86
CA LEU A 102 5.50 -5.20 -28.23
C LEU A 102 4.93 -4.05 -29.08
N GLY A 103 5.75 -3.07 -29.36
CA GLY A 103 5.33 -1.81 -29.99
C GLY A 103 4.61 -0.87 -29.01
N SER A 104 3.75 -0.01 -29.56
CA SER A 104 2.99 0.98 -28.78
C SER A 104 1.67 0.47 -28.21
N HIS A 105 1.23 -0.72 -28.63
CA HIS A 105 -0.13 -1.19 -28.37
C HIS A 105 -0.20 -2.40 -27.44
N PHE A 106 0.86 -3.19 -27.37
CA PHE A 106 0.83 -4.44 -26.62
C PHE A 106 1.99 -4.56 -25.66
N ARG A 107 1.72 -5.19 -24.54
CA ARG A 107 2.70 -5.46 -23.50
C ARG A 107 2.38 -6.78 -22.80
N ALA A 108 3.40 -7.52 -22.42
CA ALA A 108 3.30 -8.67 -21.55
C ALA A 108 4.22 -8.48 -20.35
N PHE A 109 3.70 -8.72 -19.15
CA PHE A 109 4.47 -8.62 -17.90
C PHE A 109 4.37 -9.94 -17.13
N GLY A 110 5.50 -10.43 -16.64
CA GLY A 110 5.56 -11.60 -15.78
C GLY A 110 6.49 -11.37 -14.60
N GLN A 111 6.08 -11.79 -13.39
CA GLN A 111 6.89 -11.68 -12.18
C GLN A 111 6.79 -12.96 -11.35
N LEU A 112 7.94 -13.49 -10.99
CA LEU A 112 8.07 -14.55 -10.00
C LEU A 112 8.26 -13.96 -8.60
N GLN A 113 7.72 -14.62 -7.58
CA GLN A 113 7.94 -14.35 -6.17
C GLN A 113 8.45 -15.61 -5.48
N SER A 114 9.39 -15.44 -4.56
CA SER A 114 9.75 -16.42 -3.55
C SER A 114 9.86 -15.70 -2.21
N SER A 115 9.14 -16.21 -1.21
CA SER A 115 9.08 -15.67 0.15
C SER A 115 9.40 -16.76 1.16
N LEU A 116 10.48 -16.59 1.90
CA LEU A 116 10.95 -17.58 2.87
C LEU A 116 10.90 -17.02 4.28
N GLU A 117 10.66 -17.88 5.25
CA GLU A 117 10.67 -17.53 6.66
C GLU A 117 11.50 -18.54 7.44
N ASP A 118 12.45 -18.03 8.26
CA ASP A 118 13.30 -18.83 9.12
C ASP A 118 13.21 -18.35 10.57
N PHE A 119 13.36 -19.30 11.50
CA PHE A 119 13.52 -19.10 12.95
C PHE A 119 12.26 -18.64 13.70
N ARG A 120 11.08 -18.55 13.08
CA ARG A 120 9.85 -18.21 13.79
C ARG A 120 9.42 -19.34 14.72
N ASN A 121 9.10 -19.03 15.96
CA ASN A 121 8.51 -19.94 16.90
C ASN A 121 7.08 -20.33 16.46
N GLY A 122 6.85 -21.63 16.27
CA GLY A 122 5.54 -22.14 15.80
C GLY A 122 5.44 -22.30 14.28
N GLY A 123 6.50 -22.01 13.54
CA GLY A 123 6.58 -22.17 12.08
C GLY A 123 6.05 -20.96 11.30
N PRO A 124 6.14 -21.02 9.98
CA PRO A 124 5.79 -19.92 9.10
C PRO A 124 4.29 -19.62 9.12
N ARG A 125 3.96 -18.34 8.87
CA ARG A 125 2.59 -17.89 8.66
C ARG A 125 2.25 -17.89 7.18
N PRO A 126 0.98 -18.07 6.79
CA PRO A 126 0.56 -18.02 5.39
C PRO A 126 0.92 -16.70 4.68
N THR A 127 1.04 -15.59 5.44
CA THR A 127 1.45 -14.29 4.91
C THR A 127 2.96 -14.15 4.70
N ASP A 128 3.75 -15.13 5.11
CA ASP A 128 5.21 -14.95 5.19
C ASP A 128 6.00 -16.02 4.41
N ARG A 129 5.37 -17.13 4.00
CA ARG A 129 6.01 -18.18 3.21
C ARG A 129 5.25 -18.51 1.94
N ASP A 130 5.98 -18.66 0.86
CA ASP A 130 5.62 -19.09 -0.46
C ASP A 130 6.94 -19.45 -1.17
N ASP A 131 7.18 -20.73 -1.45
CA ASP A 131 8.50 -21.15 -1.89
C ASP A 131 8.87 -20.59 -3.28
N LEU A 132 7.94 -20.62 -4.24
CA LEU A 132 8.09 -19.96 -5.54
C LEU A 132 6.78 -19.93 -6.31
N ASP A 133 6.29 -18.75 -6.68
CA ASP A 133 5.09 -18.65 -7.51
C ASP A 133 5.14 -17.59 -8.60
N LEU A 134 4.21 -17.72 -9.57
CA LEU A 134 3.94 -16.71 -10.58
C LEU A 134 3.03 -15.63 -9.98
N HIS A 135 3.66 -14.68 -9.32
CA HIS A 135 2.98 -13.60 -8.58
C HIS A 135 2.22 -12.64 -9.48
N GLN A 136 2.76 -12.34 -10.67
CA GLN A 136 2.07 -11.53 -11.67
C GLN A 136 2.29 -12.14 -13.06
N ALA A 137 1.23 -12.19 -13.87
CA ALA A 137 1.27 -12.52 -15.28
C ALA A 137 0.07 -11.87 -15.97
N PHE A 138 0.29 -10.81 -16.73
CA PHE A 138 -0.77 -10.11 -17.42
C PHE A 138 -0.34 -9.63 -18.81
N PHE A 139 -1.35 -9.33 -19.61
CA PHE A 139 -1.22 -8.77 -20.93
C PHE A 139 -1.99 -7.45 -21.01
N ASP A 140 -1.38 -6.43 -21.64
CA ASP A 140 -1.99 -5.14 -21.93
C ASP A 140 -2.24 -4.98 -23.44
N ALA A 141 -3.42 -4.45 -23.76
CA ALA A 141 -3.75 -3.93 -25.08
C ALA A 141 -4.14 -2.46 -24.95
N SER A 142 -3.34 -1.56 -25.52
CA SER A 142 -3.48 -0.11 -25.37
C SER A 142 -3.83 0.57 -26.68
N THR A 143 -4.63 1.63 -26.61
CA THR A 143 -4.90 2.53 -27.73
C THR A 143 -4.90 3.97 -27.23
N SER A 144 -4.40 4.88 -28.06
CA SER A 144 -4.38 6.32 -27.80
C SER A 144 -5.11 7.05 -28.93
N TRP A 145 -5.88 8.10 -28.60
CA TRP A 145 -6.60 8.90 -29.59
C TRP A 145 -6.20 10.37 -29.59
N HIS A 146 -5.51 10.83 -28.53
CA HIS A 146 -4.83 12.11 -28.41
C HIS A 146 -3.53 11.93 -27.62
N GLU A 147 -2.65 12.93 -27.64
CA GLU A 147 -1.34 12.85 -26.97
C GLU A 147 -1.41 12.50 -25.47
N ALA A 148 -2.48 12.92 -24.78
CA ALA A 148 -2.66 12.72 -23.35
C ALA A 148 -3.75 11.67 -23.00
N ASP A 149 -4.44 11.13 -23.99
CA ASP A 149 -5.60 10.25 -23.80
C ASP A 149 -5.28 8.84 -24.25
N GLU A 150 -5.45 7.90 -23.35
CA GLU A 150 -5.09 6.49 -23.54
C GLU A 150 -6.10 5.59 -22.84
N MET A 151 -6.36 4.44 -23.42
CA MET A 151 -7.10 3.36 -22.79
C MET A 151 -6.30 2.08 -22.91
N THR A 152 -6.17 1.35 -21.82
CA THR A 152 -5.51 0.05 -21.74
C THR A 152 -6.47 -0.98 -21.18
N LEU A 153 -6.67 -2.06 -21.90
CA LEU A 153 -7.27 -3.29 -21.38
C LEU A 153 -6.16 -4.18 -20.84
N ARG A 154 -6.20 -4.48 -19.54
CA ARG A 154 -5.30 -5.40 -18.87
C ARG A 154 -6.04 -6.64 -18.41
N ALA A 155 -5.50 -7.83 -18.70
CA ALA A 155 -6.08 -9.10 -18.26
C ALA A 155 -4.98 -10.03 -17.73
N GLY A 156 -5.23 -10.66 -16.57
CA GLY A 156 -4.33 -11.61 -15.93
C GLY A 156 -4.08 -11.32 -14.46
N ARG A 157 -3.13 -12.06 -13.88
CA ARG A 157 -2.70 -11.90 -12.49
C ARG A 157 -1.86 -10.63 -12.32
N GLN A 158 -2.26 -9.76 -11.42
CA GLN A 158 -1.68 -8.44 -11.27
C GLN A 158 -1.82 -7.88 -9.86
N GLU A 159 -0.87 -7.10 -9.40
CA GLU A 159 -1.00 -6.28 -8.21
C GLU A 159 -1.89 -5.07 -8.47
N MET A 160 -2.58 -4.60 -7.44
CA MET A 160 -3.36 -3.35 -7.46
C MET A 160 -3.06 -2.51 -6.23
N ALA A 161 -2.91 -1.20 -6.43
CA ALA A 161 -2.77 -0.23 -5.35
C ALA A 161 -3.46 1.07 -5.75
N TYR A 162 -4.32 1.60 -4.88
CA TYR A 162 -5.06 2.82 -5.12
C TYR A 162 -4.99 3.77 -3.93
N GLY A 163 -4.94 5.07 -4.23
CA GLY A 163 -4.97 6.13 -3.25
C GLY A 163 -3.87 6.02 -2.19
N SER A 164 -4.27 6.14 -0.93
CA SER A 164 -3.38 5.96 0.23
C SER A 164 -3.20 4.50 0.66
N GLN A 165 -3.68 3.54 -0.14
CA GLN A 165 -3.64 2.10 0.11
C GLN A 165 -4.35 1.69 1.42
N ARG A 166 -5.38 2.43 1.82
CA ARG A 166 -6.21 2.05 2.97
C ARG A 166 -7.17 0.91 2.67
N LEU A 167 -7.67 0.82 1.41
CA LEU A 167 -8.63 -0.21 1.00
C LEU A 167 -8.08 -1.18 -0.04
N ILE A 168 -7.17 -0.74 -0.91
CA ILE A 168 -6.57 -1.58 -1.96
C ILE A 168 -5.06 -1.37 -1.95
N SER A 169 -4.32 -2.40 -1.58
CA SER A 169 -2.87 -2.35 -1.47
C SER A 169 -2.22 -3.64 -1.95
N VAL A 170 -0.95 -3.56 -2.26
CA VAL A 170 -0.09 -4.72 -2.53
C VAL A 170 0.36 -5.46 -1.26
N ARG A 171 0.00 -4.98 -0.07
CA ARG A 171 0.46 -5.51 1.22
C ARG A 171 1.99 -5.60 1.31
N GLU A 172 2.67 -4.47 1.14
CA GLU A 172 4.15 -4.42 1.11
C GLU A 172 4.81 -4.91 2.41
N SER A 173 4.21 -4.69 3.59
CA SER A 173 4.82 -5.01 4.88
C SER A 173 4.93 -6.52 5.16
N PRO A 174 3.91 -7.38 4.92
CA PRO A 174 4.07 -8.83 4.95
C PRO A 174 5.14 -9.33 3.98
N ASN A 175 5.57 -10.58 4.13
CA ASN A 175 6.55 -11.16 3.21
C ASN A 175 5.91 -11.45 1.85
N ASN A 176 4.69 -12.01 1.85
CA ASN A 176 3.90 -12.23 0.65
C ASN A 176 3.12 -10.96 0.28
N ARG A 177 3.20 -10.59 -1.00
CA ARG A 177 2.43 -9.48 -1.56
C ARG A 177 1.08 -9.99 -2.08
N LEU A 178 0.11 -9.11 -2.23
CA LEU A 178 -1.24 -9.45 -2.69
C LEU A 178 -1.36 -9.19 -4.19
N ALA A 179 -1.81 -10.20 -4.93
CA ALA A 179 -2.20 -10.11 -6.33
C ALA A 179 -3.69 -10.45 -6.53
N PHE A 180 -4.20 -10.13 -7.71
CA PHE A 180 -5.57 -10.40 -8.14
C PHE A 180 -5.56 -10.97 -9.55
N ASP A 181 -6.31 -12.03 -9.78
CA ASP A 181 -6.66 -12.48 -11.13
C ASP A 181 -7.83 -11.61 -11.60
N ALA A 182 -7.56 -10.66 -12.53
CA ALA A 182 -8.49 -9.59 -12.86
C ALA A 182 -8.44 -9.16 -14.33
N VAL A 183 -9.57 -8.60 -14.79
CA VAL A 183 -9.65 -7.78 -15.99
C VAL A 183 -9.87 -6.33 -15.57
N ARG A 184 -9.05 -5.42 -16.13
CA ARG A 184 -9.12 -3.98 -15.85
C ARG A 184 -9.16 -3.19 -17.14
N VAL A 185 -9.95 -2.12 -17.15
CA VAL A 185 -9.85 -1.05 -18.14
C VAL A 185 -9.27 0.17 -17.43
N LEU A 186 -8.12 0.61 -17.90
CA LEU A 186 -7.37 1.75 -17.38
C LEU A 186 -7.46 2.88 -18.40
N THR A 187 -7.92 4.05 -17.99
CA THR A 187 -8.15 5.16 -18.91
C THR A 187 -7.48 6.43 -18.39
N ARG A 188 -6.87 7.19 -19.27
CA ARG A 188 -6.34 8.52 -19.00
C ARG A 188 -7.00 9.53 -19.92
N PHE A 189 -7.48 10.64 -19.35
CA PHE A 189 -8.06 11.80 -20.03
C PHE A 189 -7.36 13.06 -19.53
N GLY A 190 -6.37 13.53 -20.25
CA GLY A 190 -5.52 14.62 -19.80
C GLY A 190 -4.86 14.29 -18.45
N GLU A 191 -5.20 15.06 -17.42
CA GLU A 191 -4.68 14.84 -16.04
C GLU A 191 -5.53 13.88 -15.20
N TRP A 192 -6.71 13.46 -15.67
CA TRP A 192 -7.60 12.52 -15.00
C TRP A 192 -7.30 11.08 -15.40
N ARG A 193 -7.45 10.18 -14.44
CA ARG A 193 -7.39 8.73 -14.66
C ARG A 193 -8.66 8.10 -14.15
N ALA A 194 -9.15 7.09 -14.87
CA ALA A 194 -10.30 6.31 -14.48
C ALA A 194 -10.03 4.82 -14.75
N ASP A 195 -10.17 4.00 -13.73
CA ASP A 195 -9.98 2.56 -13.79
C ASP A 195 -11.27 1.86 -13.40
N VAL A 196 -11.60 0.77 -14.08
CA VAL A 196 -12.65 -0.15 -13.68
C VAL A 196 -12.13 -1.58 -13.74
N TRP A 197 -12.60 -2.45 -12.85
CA TRP A 197 -12.12 -3.83 -12.79
C TRP A 197 -13.17 -4.80 -12.23
N LEU A 198 -12.96 -6.05 -12.58
CA LEU A 198 -13.56 -7.22 -11.97
C LEU A 198 -12.47 -8.28 -11.80
N GLY A 199 -12.39 -8.91 -10.64
CA GLY A 199 -11.40 -9.94 -10.35
C GLY A 199 -11.61 -10.64 -9.03
N GLN A 200 -10.67 -11.50 -8.71
CA GLN A 200 -10.62 -12.31 -7.49
C GLN A 200 -9.23 -12.17 -6.87
N PRO A 201 -9.10 -12.07 -5.53
CA PRO A 201 -7.80 -12.10 -4.88
C PRO A 201 -7.17 -13.49 -5.05
N VAL A 202 -5.84 -13.52 -5.02
CA VAL A 202 -5.07 -14.77 -5.06
C VAL A 202 -4.81 -15.24 -3.64
N GLU A 203 -5.13 -16.50 -3.35
CA GLU A 203 -4.69 -17.22 -2.16
C GLU A 203 -3.25 -17.67 -2.37
N ILE A 204 -2.45 -17.51 -1.33
CA ILE A 204 -1.04 -17.88 -1.34
C ILE A 204 -0.90 -19.20 -0.61
N ASP A 205 -0.44 -20.22 -1.33
CA ASP A 205 -0.04 -21.51 -0.80
C ASP A 205 1.49 -21.54 -0.60
N THR A 206 1.99 -22.51 0.16
CA THR A 206 3.40 -22.52 0.57
C THR A 206 4.33 -23.27 -0.38
N GLY A 207 3.79 -23.84 -1.46
CA GLY A 207 4.52 -24.73 -2.37
C GLY A 207 5.18 -24.03 -3.56
N VAL A 208 5.12 -24.67 -4.72
CA VAL A 208 5.73 -24.17 -5.96
C VAL A 208 4.71 -24.19 -7.08
N PHE A 209 4.35 -23.02 -7.60
CA PHE A 209 3.32 -22.80 -8.62
C PHE A 209 1.96 -23.38 -8.22
N ASP A 210 1.57 -23.21 -6.96
CA ASP A 210 0.32 -23.70 -6.39
C ASP A 210 -0.65 -22.59 -5.93
N ASP A 211 -0.27 -21.33 -6.05
CA ASP A 211 -1.13 -20.19 -5.78
C ASP A 211 -2.37 -20.16 -6.68
N GLN A 212 -3.54 -20.08 -6.07
CA GLN A 212 -4.82 -20.10 -6.76
C GLN A 212 -5.64 -18.85 -6.45
N ARG A 213 -6.61 -18.55 -7.31
CA ARG A 213 -7.59 -17.52 -7.01
C ARG A 213 -8.55 -18.00 -5.93
N ILE A 214 -9.00 -17.07 -5.09
CA ILE A 214 -10.03 -17.36 -4.08
C ILE A 214 -11.40 -17.29 -4.78
N ASP A 215 -11.96 -18.44 -5.15
CA ASP A 215 -13.23 -18.53 -5.90
C ASP A 215 -14.43 -17.98 -5.09
N GLU A 216 -14.37 -18.06 -3.75
CA GLU A 216 -15.38 -17.57 -2.82
C GLU A 216 -15.37 -16.05 -2.63
N THR A 217 -14.42 -15.35 -3.27
CA THR A 217 -14.30 -13.90 -3.15
C THR A 217 -14.27 -13.24 -4.53
N THR A 218 -15.22 -12.36 -4.78
CA THR A 218 -15.24 -11.52 -5.98
C THR A 218 -15.08 -10.05 -5.58
N PHE A 219 -14.20 -9.35 -6.28
CA PHE A 219 -13.90 -7.95 -6.05
C PHE A 219 -14.02 -7.15 -7.35
N TRP A 220 -14.83 -6.09 -7.32
CA TRP A 220 -14.99 -5.19 -8.46
C TRP A 220 -15.00 -3.74 -8.04
N GLY A 221 -14.78 -2.84 -8.97
CA GLY A 221 -14.82 -1.42 -8.66
C GLY A 221 -14.53 -0.49 -9.80
N GLY A 222 -14.67 0.79 -9.49
CA GLY A 222 -14.26 1.90 -10.31
C GLY A 222 -13.56 2.95 -9.46
N TYR A 223 -12.49 3.53 -9.98
CA TYR A 223 -11.66 4.52 -9.29
C TYR A 223 -11.30 5.64 -10.24
N VAL A 224 -11.57 6.88 -9.84
CA VAL A 224 -11.24 8.09 -10.61
C VAL A 224 -10.34 8.97 -9.79
N THR A 225 -9.25 9.48 -10.36
CA THR A 225 -8.31 10.37 -9.71
C THR A 225 -7.88 11.51 -10.62
N GLY A 226 -7.76 12.71 -10.09
CA GLY A 226 -7.29 13.87 -10.85
C GLY A 226 -7.26 15.17 -10.04
N PRO A 227 -6.73 16.23 -10.63
CA PRO A 227 -6.65 17.53 -9.98
C PRO A 227 -8.01 18.23 -9.90
N LEU A 228 -8.24 18.99 -8.82
CA LEU A 228 -9.37 19.91 -8.70
C LEU A 228 -8.85 21.34 -8.83
N PRO A 229 -9.04 21.99 -9.99
CA PRO A 229 -8.32 23.23 -10.35
C PRO A 229 -8.73 24.47 -9.53
N PHE A 230 -9.81 24.42 -8.77
CA PHE A 230 -10.31 25.56 -7.96
C PHE A 230 -9.50 25.81 -6.67
N ILE A 231 -8.66 24.85 -6.23
CA ILE A 231 -7.69 25.03 -5.13
C ILE A 231 -6.32 24.56 -5.62
N PRO A 232 -5.30 25.43 -5.64
CA PRO A 232 -3.95 25.06 -6.07
C PRO A 232 -3.38 23.88 -5.27
N GLY A 233 -2.93 22.84 -5.99
CA GLY A 233 -2.35 21.64 -5.40
C GLY A 233 -3.35 20.64 -4.80
N LEU A 234 -4.67 20.88 -4.96
CA LEU A 234 -5.71 19.92 -4.54
C LEU A 234 -5.94 18.89 -5.62
N ASN A 235 -5.94 17.61 -5.21
CA ASN A 235 -6.36 16.47 -6.01
C ASN A 235 -7.51 15.75 -5.31
N ALA A 236 -8.28 14.99 -6.07
CA ALA A 236 -9.35 14.16 -5.54
C ALA A 236 -9.33 12.77 -6.16
N ASP A 237 -9.72 11.81 -5.33
CA ASP A 237 -10.11 10.47 -5.75
C ASP A 237 -11.59 10.28 -5.43
N PHE A 238 -12.31 9.63 -6.34
CA PHE A 238 -13.68 9.14 -6.15
C PHE A 238 -13.73 7.69 -6.55
N TYR A 239 -14.37 6.86 -5.74
CA TYR A 239 -14.40 5.43 -6.04
C TYR A 239 -15.66 4.74 -5.51
N TYR A 240 -16.01 3.69 -6.23
CA TYR A 240 -16.96 2.67 -5.82
C TYR A 240 -16.24 1.31 -5.81
N LEU A 241 -16.38 0.55 -4.72
CA LEU A 241 -15.81 -0.77 -4.55
C LEU A 241 -16.91 -1.74 -4.14
N GLY A 242 -16.96 -2.92 -4.75
CA GLY A 242 -17.85 -4.00 -4.40
C GLY A 242 -17.07 -5.26 -4.03
N LEU A 243 -17.48 -5.92 -2.97
CA LEU A 243 -16.94 -7.19 -2.49
C LEU A 243 -18.09 -8.18 -2.27
N SER A 244 -17.96 -9.38 -2.81
CA SER A 244 -18.76 -10.55 -2.43
C SER A 244 -17.82 -11.58 -1.82
N ARG A 245 -18.11 -12.07 -0.63
CA ARG A 245 -17.25 -13.05 0.06
C ARG A 245 -18.12 -14.03 0.85
N GLU A 246 -17.87 -15.30 0.65
CA GLU A 246 -18.51 -16.36 1.46
C GLU A 246 -17.82 -16.46 2.83
N ASN A 247 -18.59 -16.87 3.84
CA ASN A 247 -18.10 -17.16 5.19
C ASN A 247 -17.26 -16.04 5.83
N ALA A 248 -17.61 -14.77 5.58
CA ALA A 248 -16.97 -13.62 6.19
C ALA A 248 -17.14 -13.65 7.73
N ARG A 249 -16.09 -13.26 8.47
CA ARG A 249 -16.06 -13.35 9.94
C ARG A 249 -15.92 -11.98 10.58
N PHE A 250 -16.86 -11.66 11.49
CA PHE A 250 -16.81 -10.50 12.36
C PHE A 250 -17.13 -10.94 13.80
N ALA A 251 -17.01 -10.02 14.77
CA ALA A 251 -17.39 -10.33 16.15
C ALA A 251 -18.86 -10.79 16.27
N ARG A 252 -19.74 -10.32 15.37
CA ARG A 252 -21.16 -10.72 15.25
C ARG A 252 -21.33 -12.20 14.87
N GLY A 253 -20.40 -12.78 14.11
CA GLY A 253 -20.47 -14.17 13.65
C GLY A 253 -19.84 -14.39 12.28
N THR A 254 -20.29 -15.45 11.62
CA THR A 254 -19.86 -15.84 10.26
C THR A 254 -21.08 -15.91 9.34
N ALA A 255 -21.03 -15.24 8.20
CA ALA A 255 -22.07 -15.24 7.18
C ALA A 255 -21.48 -14.79 5.82
N ASP A 256 -22.24 -14.98 4.75
CA ASP A 256 -21.88 -14.43 3.45
C ASP A 256 -22.05 -12.92 3.46
N GLU A 257 -21.13 -12.23 2.81
CA GLU A 257 -21.02 -10.78 2.76
C GLU A 257 -21.13 -10.30 1.32
N VAL A 258 -22.04 -9.36 1.08
CA VAL A 258 -22.03 -8.52 -0.12
C VAL A 258 -21.92 -7.09 0.36
N ARG A 259 -20.80 -6.45 0.08
CA ARG A 259 -20.46 -5.11 0.58
C ARG A 259 -20.17 -4.16 -0.57
N HIS A 260 -20.79 -3.00 -0.51
CA HIS A 260 -20.55 -1.87 -1.39
C HIS A 260 -19.89 -0.75 -0.60
N SER A 261 -18.89 -0.11 -1.17
CA SER A 261 -18.17 1.02 -0.56
C SER A 261 -18.17 2.19 -1.53
N LEU A 262 -18.62 3.36 -1.07
CA LEU A 262 -18.47 4.63 -1.77
C LEU A 262 -17.47 5.48 -1.01
N GLY A 263 -16.44 5.94 -1.69
CA GLY A 263 -15.38 6.71 -1.06
C GLY A 263 -14.97 7.94 -1.85
N ALA A 264 -14.48 8.92 -1.09
CA ALA A 264 -13.87 10.13 -1.61
C ALA A 264 -12.59 10.45 -0.82
N ARG A 265 -11.53 10.83 -1.53
CA ARG A 265 -10.28 11.26 -0.93
C ARG A 265 -9.88 12.63 -1.50
N LEU A 266 -9.52 13.56 -0.62
CA LEU A 266 -9.02 14.88 -0.96
C LEU A 266 -7.59 15.01 -0.45
N PHE A 267 -6.64 15.23 -1.34
CA PHE A 267 -5.23 15.24 -0.97
C PHE A 267 -4.44 16.27 -1.76
N GLY A 268 -3.35 16.71 -1.17
CA GLY A 268 -2.52 17.69 -1.85
C GLY A 268 -1.47 18.33 -0.96
N LYS A 269 -0.83 19.34 -1.56
CA LYS A 269 0.17 20.17 -0.88
C LYS A 269 0.10 21.59 -1.39
N HIS A 270 0.15 22.54 -0.46
CA HIS A 270 0.26 23.97 -0.78
C HIS A 270 1.24 24.65 0.20
N GLY A 271 2.36 25.15 -0.33
CA GLY A 271 3.42 25.70 0.49
C GLY A 271 4.00 24.66 1.47
N ALA A 272 3.94 24.97 2.76
CA ALA A 272 4.41 24.10 3.84
C ALA A 272 3.38 23.06 4.28
N LEU A 273 2.09 23.27 3.98
CA LEU A 273 0.98 22.43 4.37
C LEU A 273 0.78 21.30 3.36
N ASP A 274 0.64 20.07 3.83
CA ASP A 274 0.16 18.93 3.06
C ASP A 274 -1.01 18.24 3.80
N TRP A 275 -1.91 17.62 3.05
CA TRP A 275 -3.10 16.98 3.59
C TRP A 275 -3.52 15.76 2.78
N ASN A 276 -4.22 14.85 3.45
CA ASN A 276 -4.82 13.65 2.87
C ASN A 276 -6.02 13.25 3.73
N PHE A 277 -7.22 13.54 3.25
CA PHE A 277 -8.49 13.22 3.91
C PHE A 277 -9.24 12.18 3.09
N GLU A 278 -9.74 11.14 3.73
CA GLU A 278 -10.46 10.06 3.06
C GLU A 278 -11.71 9.68 3.85
N PHE A 279 -12.84 9.57 3.14
CA PHE A 279 -14.14 9.20 3.71
C PHE A 279 -14.72 8.04 2.92
N VAL A 280 -15.26 7.03 3.62
CA VAL A 280 -15.89 5.86 3.01
C VAL A 280 -17.15 5.52 3.75
N GLY A 281 -18.24 5.36 3.00
CA GLY A 281 -19.49 4.76 3.48
C GLY A 281 -19.65 3.35 2.91
N GLN A 282 -20.10 2.40 3.72
CA GLN A 282 -20.31 1.02 3.32
C GLN A 282 -21.73 0.57 3.61
N PHE A 283 -22.32 -0.18 2.66
CA PHE A 283 -23.67 -0.75 2.74
C PHE A 283 -23.72 -2.11 2.02
N GLY A 284 -24.78 -2.88 2.26
CA GLY A 284 -24.96 -4.20 1.67
C GLY A 284 -25.58 -5.19 2.64
N SER A 285 -25.23 -6.48 2.54
CA SER A 285 -25.76 -7.54 3.37
C SER A 285 -24.68 -8.42 4.00
N PHE A 286 -24.95 -8.90 5.20
CA PHE A 286 -24.16 -9.90 5.93
C PHE A 286 -25.13 -10.99 6.44
N GLY A 287 -25.23 -12.08 5.71
CA GLY A 287 -26.32 -13.04 5.89
C GLY A 287 -27.68 -12.40 5.72
N ASN A 288 -28.45 -12.38 6.80
CA ASN A 288 -29.78 -11.74 6.83
C ASN A 288 -29.76 -10.30 7.36
N ASP A 289 -28.61 -9.80 7.83
CA ASP A 289 -28.48 -8.46 8.38
C ASP A 289 -28.03 -7.49 7.27
N ASP A 290 -28.45 -6.24 7.37
CA ASP A 290 -27.92 -5.16 6.53
C ASP A 290 -26.50 -4.79 6.99
N ILE A 291 -25.71 -4.19 6.10
CA ILE A 291 -24.44 -3.53 6.42
C ILE A 291 -24.64 -2.02 6.42
N LEU A 292 -24.17 -1.35 7.47
CA LEU A 292 -24.08 0.10 7.53
C LEU A 292 -22.84 0.50 8.34
N ALA A 293 -21.74 0.76 7.62
CA ALA A 293 -20.45 1.04 8.22
C ALA A 293 -19.78 2.24 7.53
N TRP A 294 -18.78 2.82 8.18
CA TRP A 294 -18.09 3.99 7.63
C TRP A 294 -16.71 4.17 8.23
N THR A 295 -15.89 4.99 7.57
CA THR A 295 -14.62 5.48 8.09
C THR A 295 -14.33 6.90 7.62
N ALA A 296 -13.61 7.64 8.45
CA ALA A 296 -12.98 8.90 8.10
C ALA A 296 -11.52 8.86 8.55
N ALA A 297 -10.61 9.23 7.66
CA ALA A 297 -9.19 9.16 7.88
C ALA A 297 -8.50 10.46 7.46
N SER A 298 -7.51 10.90 8.21
CA SER A 298 -6.74 12.11 7.91
C SER A 298 -5.24 11.92 8.13
N ASP A 299 -4.44 12.62 7.32
CA ASP A 299 -3.01 12.87 7.53
C ASP A 299 -2.76 14.32 7.14
N THR A 300 -2.37 15.15 8.10
CA THR A 300 -2.10 16.57 7.86
C THR A 300 -0.72 16.90 8.39
N GLY A 301 0.10 17.57 7.58
CA GLY A 301 1.47 17.89 7.92
C GLY A 301 1.86 19.32 7.61
N TRP A 302 2.79 19.84 8.39
CA TRP A 302 3.42 21.13 8.18
C TRP A 302 4.94 20.98 8.16
N THR A 303 5.57 21.39 7.05
CA THR A 303 7.02 21.27 6.85
C THR A 303 7.71 22.61 7.15
N PHE A 304 8.66 22.60 8.08
CA PHE A 304 9.50 23.77 8.41
C PHE A 304 10.73 23.77 7.50
N ALA A 305 10.60 24.28 6.30
CA ALA A 305 11.61 24.18 5.23
C ALA A 305 12.93 24.87 5.58
N ASP A 306 12.89 25.96 6.37
CA ASP A 306 14.04 26.77 6.76
C ASP A 306 14.75 26.26 8.03
N VAL A 307 14.20 25.25 8.70
CA VAL A 307 14.80 24.62 9.88
C VAL A 307 15.73 23.48 9.44
N SER A 308 16.85 23.32 10.14
CA SER A 308 17.77 22.20 9.92
C SER A 308 17.02 20.86 10.02
N ALA A 309 17.38 19.88 9.19
CA ALA A 309 16.68 18.61 9.00
C ALA A 309 15.22 18.73 8.49
N LYS A 310 14.77 19.93 8.12
CA LYS A 310 13.45 20.24 7.51
C LYS A 310 12.30 19.45 8.16
N PRO A 311 12.09 19.59 9.49
CA PRO A 311 11.10 18.80 10.18
C PRO A 311 9.71 19.01 9.59
N ARG A 312 8.96 17.91 9.40
CA ARG A 312 7.53 17.92 9.10
C ARG A 312 6.80 17.42 10.34
N ALA A 313 6.14 18.30 11.07
CA ALA A 313 5.19 17.88 12.09
C ALA A 313 3.90 17.40 11.41
N PHE A 314 3.37 16.27 11.86
CA PHE A 314 2.14 15.72 11.30
C PHE A 314 1.19 15.20 12.39
N LEU A 315 -0.09 15.17 12.03
CA LEU A 315 -1.12 14.52 12.79
C LEU A 315 -1.90 13.59 11.84
N ARG A 316 -1.94 12.29 12.20
CA ARG A 316 -2.88 11.33 11.61
C ARG A 316 -3.99 11.08 12.60
N ALA A 317 -5.22 10.96 12.11
CA ALA A 317 -6.37 10.60 12.92
C ALA A 317 -7.36 9.86 12.04
N ASP A 318 -7.70 8.65 12.45
CA ASP A 318 -8.65 7.80 11.76
C ASP A 318 -9.78 7.40 12.71
N ILE A 319 -10.98 7.27 12.19
CA ILE A 319 -12.12 6.67 12.89
C ILE A 319 -12.80 5.69 11.94
N ALA A 320 -13.03 4.47 12.40
CA ALA A 320 -13.72 3.43 11.66
C ALA A 320 -14.78 2.80 12.55
N SER A 321 -16.00 2.73 12.03
CA SER A 321 -17.16 2.23 12.76
C SER A 321 -16.99 0.79 13.23
N GLY A 322 -17.54 0.48 14.39
CA GLY A 322 -17.73 -0.85 14.94
C GLY A 322 -19.20 -1.28 14.92
N ASP A 323 -19.45 -2.51 15.34
CA ASP A 323 -20.80 -3.03 15.49
C ASP A 323 -21.39 -2.57 16.83
N HIS A 324 -22.63 -2.06 16.81
CA HIS A 324 -23.37 -1.60 17.97
C HIS A 324 -24.46 -2.59 18.42
N GLY A 325 -24.48 -3.81 17.88
CA GLY A 325 -25.46 -4.85 18.27
C GLY A 325 -26.88 -4.62 17.76
N GLY A 326 -27.07 -3.70 16.82
CA GLY A 326 -28.38 -3.43 16.18
C GLY A 326 -28.71 -4.44 15.07
N SER A 327 -29.67 -4.08 14.20
CA SER A 327 -30.10 -4.90 13.04
C SER A 327 -29.11 -4.88 11.89
N SER A 328 -28.12 -3.99 11.90
CA SER A 328 -27.12 -3.86 10.84
C SER A 328 -25.72 -4.16 11.38
N LEU A 329 -24.88 -4.82 10.58
CA LEU A 329 -23.45 -4.96 10.86
C LEU A 329 -22.78 -3.59 10.69
N GLY A 330 -22.34 -3.00 11.79
CA GLY A 330 -21.69 -1.68 11.83
C GLY A 330 -20.18 -1.73 11.64
N THR A 331 -19.54 -2.89 11.68
CA THR A 331 -18.10 -3.02 11.55
C THR A 331 -17.61 -2.64 10.15
N PHE A 332 -16.77 -1.61 10.08
CA PHE A 332 -16.09 -1.22 8.84
C PHE A 332 -15.16 -2.34 8.35
N ASN A 333 -15.18 -2.61 7.05
CA ASN A 333 -14.27 -3.57 6.41
C ASN A 333 -13.31 -2.81 5.49
N PRO A 334 -11.99 -2.75 5.79
CA PRO A 334 -11.01 -2.07 4.95
C PRO A 334 -10.64 -2.84 3.69
N LEU A 335 -11.31 -3.93 3.36
CA LEU A 335 -11.14 -4.78 2.18
C LEU A 335 -9.73 -5.39 2.09
N PHE A 336 -8.79 -4.73 1.43
CA PHE A 336 -7.41 -5.18 1.21
C PHE A 336 -6.40 -4.13 1.68
N PRO A 337 -6.37 -3.79 2.97
CA PRO A 337 -5.56 -2.69 3.49
C PRO A 337 -4.06 -3.02 3.45
N ARG A 338 -3.24 -1.98 3.53
CA ARG A 338 -1.79 -2.14 3.69
C ARG A 338 -1.44 -2.83 5.02
N GLY A 339 -0.39 -3.66 5.03
CA GLY A 339 -0.01 -4.44 6.21
C GLY A 339 0.40 -3.60 7.41
N ALA A 340 1.33 -2.65 7.25
CA ALA A 340 1.71 -1.68 8.27
C ALA A 340 0.74 -0.48 8.25
N TYR A 341 -0.51 -0.68 8.69
CA TYR A 341 -1.53 0.36 8.57
C TYR A 341 -1.20 1.58 9.45
N PHE A 342 -0.95 1.38 10.71
CA PHE A 342 -0.58 2.44 11.67
C PHE A 342 0.93 2.50 11.92
N ASN A 343 1.57 1.34 12.12
CA ASN A 343 3.00 1.20 12.34
C ASN A 343 3.51 -0.16 11.88
N GLU A 344 4.83 -0.34 11.87
CA GLU A 344 5.48 -1.55 11.36
C GLU A 344 5.23 -2.81 12.21
N ALA A 345 4.82 -2.68 13.47
CA ALA A 345 4.47 -3.83 14.29
C ALA A 345 3.15 -4.51 13.84
N SER A 346 2.33 -3.83 13.05
CA SER A 346 1.11 -4.37 12.40
C SER A 346 0.14 -5.07 13.35
N LEU A 347 -0.02 -4.54 14.57
CA LEU A 347 -0.78 -5.20 15.65
C LEU A 347 -2.29 -5.08 15.47
N ILE A 348 -2.76 -3.95 14.99
CA ILE A 348 -4.17 -3.55 14.96
C ILE A 348 -4.55 -3.10 13.56
N GLY A 349 -5.72 -3.52 13.11
CA GLY A 349 -6.34 -3.12 11.85
C GLY A 349 -7.33 -1.97 12.03
N PRO A 350 -7.70 -1.27 10.93
CA PRO A 350 -8.59 -0.11 10.97
C PRO A 350 -10.08 -0.51 10.99
N GLN A 351 -10.48 -1.29 11.98
CA GLN A 351 -11.86 -1.76 12.19
C GLN A 351 -12.26 -1.52 13.63
N ASN A 352 -13.46 -0.98 13.86
CA ASN A 352 -13.92 -0.60 15.19
C ASN A 352 -12.88 0.22 15.98
N LEU A 353 -12.39 1.30 15.39
CA LEU A 353 -11.20 1.96 15.87
C LEU A 353 -11.34 3.48 15.80
N MET A 354 -10.76 4.15 16.78
CA MET A 354 -10.38 5.57 16.72
C MET A 354 -8.90 5.65 17.07
N ASP A 355 -8.13 6.40 16.28
CA ASP A 355 -6.73 6.67 16.60
C ASP A 355 -6.36 8.14 16.46
N LEU A 356 -5.31 8.50 17.15
CA LEU A 356 -4.66 9.79 17.06
C LEU A 356 -3.15 9.57 17.09
N GLN A 357 -2.47 9.91 16.00
CA GLN A 357 -1.04 9.66 15.82
C GLN A 357 -0.29 10.96 15.50
N PRO A 358 0.09 11.79 16.49
CA PRO A 358 1.06 12.86 16.30
C PRO A 358 2.45 12.30 16.00
N GLY A 359 3.20 13.01 15.14
CA GLY A 359 4.56 12.62 14.80
C GLY A 359 5.36 13.72 14.12
N VAL A 360 6.66 13.43 13.94
CA VAL A 360 7.59 14.32 13.24
C VAL A 360 8.49 13.50 12.34
N ASP A 361 8.63 13.95 11.10
CA ASP A 361 9.64 13.50 10.14
C ASP A 361 10.84 14.44 10.16
N PHE A 362 12.05 13.90 10.15
CA PHE A 362 13.30 14.64 10.04
C PHE A 362 14.13 14.13 8.85
N MET A 363 14.48 15.01 7.93
CA MET A 363 15.47 14.72 6.88
C MET A 363 16.87 15.00 7.42
N LEU A 364 17.48 14.03 8.12
CA LEU A 364 18.78 14.17 8.74
C LEU A 364 19.89 14.44 7.70
N THR A 365 19.76 13.78 6.54
CA THR A 365 20.54 14.06 5.32
C THR A 365 19.63 13.96 4.10
N LYS A 366 20.16 14.13 2.88
CA LYS A 366 19.37 13.92 1.64
C LYS A 366 18.89 12.47 1.46
N SER A 367 19.54 11.52 2.13
CA SER A 367 19.28 10.09 2.00
C SER A 367 18.88 9.40 3.31
N LEU A 368 18.89 10.12 4.44
CA LEU A 368 18.59 9.56 5.77
C LEU A 368 17.41 10.30 6.39
N LYS A 369 16.30 9.59 6.57
CA LYS A 369 15.08 10.09 7.18
C LYS A 369 14.82 9.41 8.52
N LEU A 370 14.52 10.19 9.56
CA LEU A 370 13.99 9.71 10.84
C LEU A 370 12.51 10.11 10.94
N THR A 371 11.65 9.16 11.24
CA THR A 371 10.25 9.41 11.61
C THR A 371 10.05 8.98 13.06
N THR A 372 9.40 9.82 13.86
CA THR A 372 8.95 9.47 15.21
C THR A 372 7.48 9.76 15.34
N SER A 373 6.73 8.87 15.98
CA SER A 373 5.29 9.05 16.21
C SER A 373 4.84 8.32 17.47
N CYS A 374 3.67 8.68 17.95
CA CYS A 374 3.01 7.97 19.02
C CYS A 374 1.53 7.79 18.66
N ASP A 375 1.10 6.54 18.56
CA ASP A 375 -0.25 6.21 18.18
C ASP A 375 -1.08 5.89 19.42
N PHE A 376 -2.20 6.59 19.63
CA PHE A 376 -3.15 6.41 20.71
C PHE A 376 -4.42 5.80 20.13
N VAL A 377 -4.86 4.65 20.65
CA VAL A 377 -5.90 3.85 20.03
C VAL A 377 -7.04 3.53 21.00
N TRP A 378 -8.27 3.70 20.53
CA TRP A 378 -9.52 3.37 21.23
C TRP A 378 -10.45 2.55 20.32
N ARG A 379 -11.32 1.75 20.90
CA ARG A 379 -12.46 1.17 20.16
C ARG A 379 -13.51 2.24 19.87
N GLU A 380 -14.13 2.20 18.70
CA GLU A 380 -15.26 3.06 18.35
C GLU A 380 -16.52 2.55 19.04
N SER A 381 -16.88 1.28 18.89
CA SER A 381 -17.95 0.61 19.61
C SER A 381 -17.43 -0.26 20.75
N LEU A 382 -18.16 -0.29 21.88
CA LEU A 382 -17.87 -1.19 23.01
C LEU A 382 -18.50 -2.58 22.85
N ASP A 383 -19.38 -2.75 21.87
CA ASP A 383 -20.06 -4.00 21.59
C ASP A 383 -19.34 -4.81 20.48
N ASP A 384 -18.27 -4.25 19.95
CA ASP A 384 -17.39 -4.89 18.97
C ASP A 384 -15.96 -5.08 19.51
N GLY A 385 -15.17 -5.95 18.84
CA GLY A 385 -13.81 -6.32 19.25
C GLY A 385 -12.71 -5.46 18.65
N VAL A 386 -11.46 -5.86 18.88
CA VAL A 386 -10.27 -5.34 18.19
C VAL A 386 -9.82 -6.37 17.15
N TYR A 387 -9.57 -5.89 15.94
CA TYR A 387 -9.17 -6.68 14.78
C TYR A 387 -7.70 -6.46 14.42
N GLY A 388 -7.09 -7.47 13.83
CA GLY A 388 -5.77 -7.36 13.19
C GLY A 388 -5.85 -6.83 11.76
N VAL A 389 -4.70 -6.47 11.19
CA VAL A 389 -4.61 -5.97 9.81
C VAL A 389 -5.07 -7.02 8.78
N ALA A 390 -4.96 -8.30 9.10
CA ALA A 390 -5.50 -9.40 8.29
C ALA A 390 -7.01 -9.62 8.43
N LEU A 391 -7.73 -8.67 9.04
CA LEU A 391 -9.19 -8.66 9.28
C LEU A 391 -9.67 -9.74 10.27
N ASN A 392 -8.77 -10.38 10.98
CA ASN A 392 -9.09 -11.38 11.99
C ASN A 392 -9.39 -10.73 13.35
N LEU A 393 -10.39 -11.23 14.03
CA LEU A 393 -10.72 -10.79 15.39
C LEU A 393 -9.62 -11.20 16.37
N GLN A 394 -8.92 -10.22 16.94
CA GLN A 394 -7.81 -10.43 17.89
C GLN A 394 -8.28 -10.49 19.34
N VAL A 395 -9.13 -9.54 19.74
CA VAL A 395 -9.70 -9.46 21.07
C VAL A 395 -11.21 -9.32 20.92
N PRO A 396 -12.00 -10.35 21.32
CA PRO A 396 -13.44 -10.30 21.21
C PRO A 396 -14.05 -9.29 22.21
N PRO A 397 -15.26 -8.77 21.93
CA PRO A 397 -16.00 -7.94 22.88
C PRO A 397 -16.49 -8.75 24.09
N GLY A 398 -17.01 -8.06 25.09
CA GLY A 398 -17.76 -8.65 26.21
C GLY A 398 -16.99 -8.82 27.52
N ALA A 399 -15.69 -9.14 27.47
CA ALA A 399 -14.88 -9.32 28.69
C ALA A 399 -14.56 -7.97 29.38
N SER A 400 -14.50 -6.87 28.64
CA SER A 400 -14.26 -5.52 29.16
C SER A 400 -15.16 -4.49 28.48
N ARG A 401 -15.61 -3.48 29.23
CA ARG A 401 -16.30 -2.29 28.70
C ARG A 401 -15.36 -1.10 28.52
N ALA A 402 -14.06 -1.26 28.74
CA ALA A 402 -13.09 -0.22 28.52
C ALA A 402 -12.96 0.10 27.01
N ARG A 403 -12.79 1.38 26.68
CA ARG A 403 -12.63 1.84 25.29
C ARG A 403 -11.17 1.85 24.84
N TYR A 404 -10.25 2.15 25.77
CA TYR A 404 -8.84 2.36 25.48
C TYR A 404 -8.11 1.04 25.16
N VAL A 405 -7.52 0.97 23.95
CA VAL A 405 -6.79 -0.21 23.45
C VAL A 405 -5.31 -0.13 23.78
N GLY A 406 -4.68 1.03 23.60
CA GLY A 406 -3.29 1.20 23.92
C GLY A 406 -2.62 2.43 23.34
N THR A 407 -1.33 2.57 23.67
CA THR A 407 -0.40 3.58 23.12
C THR A 407 0.79 2.88 22.48
N PHE A 408 1.16 3.32 21.27
CA PHE A 408 2.22 2.70 20.47
C PHE A 408 3.24 3.75 20.01
N PRO A 409 4.16 4.21 20.88
CA PRO A 409 5.25 5.09 20.48
C PRO A 409 6.24 4.32 19.62
N GLY A 410 6.71 4.95 18.53
CA GLY A 410 7.60 4.32 17.58
C GLY A 410 8.56 5.28 16.89
N ALA A 411 9.58 4.70 16.30
CA ALA A 411 10.56 5.39 15.47
C ALA A 411 10.96 4.52 14.29
N SER A 412 11.17 5.15 13.14
CA SER A 412 11.68 4.52 11.91
C SER A 412 12.83 5.34 11.35
N LEU A 413 13.97 4.70 11.12
CA LEU A 413 15.14 5.28 10.48
C LEU A 413 15.34 4.63 9.12
N ALA A 414 15.08 5.38 8.03
CA ALA A 414 15.21 4.92 6.65
C ALA A 414 16.43 5.57 5.99
N TRP A 415 17.32 4.75 5.44
CA TRP A 415 18.53 5.18 4.75
C TRP A 415 18.57 4.65 3.31
N GLN A 416 18.49 5.55 2.35
CA GLN A 416 18.75 5.26 0.95
C GLN A 416 20.27 5.31 0.73
N VAL A 417 20.96 4.17 0.83
CA VAL A 417 22.44 4.06 0.76
C VAL A 417 22.94 4.42 -0.64
N GLY A 418 22.16 4.13 -1.64
CA GLY A 418 22.43 4.44 -3.03
C GLY A 418 21.16 4.29 -3.82
N ARG A 419 21.24 4.13 -5.13
CA ARG A 419 20.05 3.94 -5.96
C ARG A 419 19.30 2.65 -5.64
N HIS A 420 20.04 1.57 -5.44
CA HIS A 420 19.51 0.21 -5.37
C HIS A 420 19.22 -0.28 -3.96
N LEU A 421 19.93 0.22 -2.94
CA LEU A 421 19.87 -0.30 -1.58
C LEU A 421 19.18 0.69 -0.64
N ASN A 422 18.12 0.23 -0.01
CA ASN A 422 17.46 0.89 1.12
C ASN A 422 17.62 0.06 2.38
N LEU A 423 17.98 0.71 3.49
CA LEU A 423 18.05 0.12 4.83
C LEU A 423 17.04 0.82 5.72
N THR A 424 16.26 0.05 6.50
CA THR A 424 15.30 0.62 7.45
C THR A 424 15.42 -0.08 8.80
N LEU A 425 15.43 0.69 9.88
CA LEU A 425 15.32 0.21 11.25
C LEU A 425 14.01 0.74 11.84
N ASN A 426 13.21 -0.13 12.44
CA ASN A 426 11.97 0.23 13.08
C ASN A 426 11.95 -0.22 14.53
N TYR A 427 11.36 0.60 15.37
CA TYR A 427 11.07 0.32 16.76
C TYR A 427 9.63 0.75 17.08
N VAL A 428 8.89 -0.09 17.78
CA VAL A 428 7.56 0.23 18.32
C VAL A 428 7.43 -0.38 19.71
N ALA A 429 7.17 0.43 20.73
CA ALA A 429 6.70 -0.08 22.01
C ALA A 429 5.18 -0.27 21.95
N TYR A 430 4.66 -1.38 22.45
CA TYR A 430 3.23 -1.61 22.59
C TYR A 430 2.83 -1.62 24.07
N LEU A 431 2.09 -0.57 24.44
CA LEU A 431 1.62 -0.34 25.80
C LEU A 431 0.10 -0.52 25.79
N PHE A 432 -0.36 -1.71 26.19
CA PHE A 432 -1.77 -2.06 26.12
C PHE A 432 -2.60 -1.34 27.18
N GLY A 433 -3.78 -0.86 26.75
CA GLY A 433 -4.78 -0.20 27.59
C GLY A 433 -5.70 -1.18 28.31
N ASN A 434 -6.64 -0.61 29.08
CA ASN A 434 -7.53 -1.38 29.93
C ASN A 434 -8.36 -2.40 29.17
N PHE A 435 -8.82 -2.09 27.94
CA PHE A 435 -9.57 -3.06 27.17
C PHE A 435 -8.80 -4.37 26.97
N VAL A 436 -7.55 -4.27 26.54
CA VAL A 436 -6.71 -5.45 26.27
C VAL A 436 -6.33 -6.17 27.56
N THR A 437 -5.89 -5.42 28.59
CA THR A 437 -5.41 -6.02 29.85
C THR A 437 -6.54 -6.66 30.69
N GLU A 438 -7.76 -6.13 30.61
CA GLU A 438 -8.94 -6.73 31.24
C GLU A 438 -9.47 -7.94 30.46
N SER A 439 -9.43 -7.90 29.11
CA SER A 439 -9.89 -9.00 28.24
C SER A 439 -8.88 -10.15 28.15
N LEU A 440 -7.60 -9.83 28.24
CA LEU A 440 -6.47 -10.76 28.15
C LEU A 440 -5.53 -10.56 29.35
N PRO A 441 -5.85 -11.07 30.55
CA PRO A 441 -5.08 -10.78 31.77
C PRO A 441 -3.61 -11.22 31.76
N THR A 442 -3.23 -12.12 30.85
CA THR A 442 -1.84 -12.56 30.66
C THR A 442 -1.06 -11.70 29.66
N GLN A 443 -1.74 -10.79 28.94
CA GLN A 443 -1.08 -9.91 27.99
C GLN A 443 -0.20 -8.90 28.71
N ARG A 444 1.03 -8.74 28.22
CA ARG A 444 2.02 -7.78 28.73
C ARG A 444 2.34 -6.75 27.67
N ASN A 445 2.81 -5.60 28.12
CA ASN A 445 3.46 -4.62 27.28
C ASN A 445 4.77 -5.19 26.75
N GLY A 446 5.21 -4.72 25.59
CA GLY A 446 6.42 -5.19 24.99
C GLY A 446 6.95 -4.27 23.91
N ASN A 447 7.92 -4.77 23.16
CA ASN A 447 8.59 -4.02 22.12
C ASN A 447 8.70 -4.85 20.83
N TYR A 448 8.56 -4.16 19.73
CA TYR A 448 8.84 -4.66 18.38
C TYR A 448 10.07 -3.95 17.82
N VAL A 449 10.94 -4.71 17.20
CA VAL A 449 12.11 -4.22 16.46
C VAL A 449 12.16 -4.91 15.11
N SER A 450 12.42 -4.16 14.05
CA SER A 450 12.77 -4.75 12.76
C SER A 450 13.94 -4.05 12.09
N ALA A 451 14.73 -4.82 11.34
CA ALA A 451 15.78 -4.33 10.46
C ALA A 451 15.51 -4.87 9.06
N VAL A 452 15.43 -3.96 8.09
CA VAL A 452 15.07 -4.30 6.70
C VAL A 452 16.19 -3.82 5.77
N ALA A 453 16.62 -4.72 4.88
CA ALA A 453 17.50 -4.38 3.75
C ALA A 453 16.77 -4.75 2.47
N THR A 454 16.57 -3.76 1.58
CA THR A 454 15.89 -3.96 0.30
C THR A 454 16.79 -3.51 -0.84
N PHE A 455 17.15 -4.44 -1.70
CA PHE A 455 17.87 -4.18 -2.95
C PHE A 455 16.89 -4.26 -4.12
N ARG A 456 16.89 -3.24 -5.00
CA ARG A 456 16.05 -3.19 -6.22
C ARG A 456 16.89 -2.89 -7.44
N PHE A 457 16.52 -3.53 -8.55
CA PHE A 457 17.13 -3.27 -9.85
C PHE A 457 16.11 -3.32 -10.97
#